data_4df90a3083b16add035beca3a851c5e5
#
_entry.id   4df90a3083b16add035beca3a851c5e5
#
_cell.length_a   1.000
_cell.length_b   1.000
_cell.length_c   1.000
_cell.angle_alpha   90.00
_cell.angle_beta   90.00
_cell.angle_gamma   90.00
#
_symmetry.space_group_name_H-M   'P 1'
#
loop_
_entity.id
_entity.type
_entity.pdbx_description
1 polymer ?
#
loop_
_entity_poly.entity_id
_entity_poly.type
_entity_poly.pdbx_seq_one_letter_code
_entity_poly.pdbx_strand_id
1 'polypeptide(L)'
;MRLVLPAVSAVLALLVLTPLLGRGFVLNYDMVFAPDQSLLPDGLGLGSALPRSVPADAVMSFATALLPGDVVQKIVLLAALFAGPLGAGRLVPTNSVAIRVVAAIWYGWSAYVAERLFMGHWPYVVAYACLPWIAAAGLAVRRGEPKALPKLILACAPAVLTPTGGIIAAVLAVVCSGRRKLAVTVPVAVLLNMPWLLPSVLHPGGSLSSPDGAGAFAARVENWGSPVTSVLGLGGIWNAEVVPGSRGMPLLPVITLLSVAVALVGLRSLAPRWGLAPARSFVVLGAIGVAIAVFGTLPGGGDVLAWAVSHVPGAGLLRDSQKWAAWWALPLSLGFALGVEAAGKYLTNRTALVALAALLPLITMPDFAWAGLGRLEVVDYPADWSAVRTVLAADDGAGDVLALPMSAFRRFSWNGDRTQLDPAPRFLPRTVVIDDVVYVGGRPVSGEDGRVATIRGVMARNDDLGAFGIGWVLVEHGTPGSVDPGVLRGLREVWSGPWLTLYRVPGVIAPPPAGAPRLPVVAGDLGALAVVASGLLWLLLPAGRFSRSSHSRTAEEQACAH
;
A
#
# COMPACT_ATOMS: atom_id res chain seq x y z
N MET A 1 -16.46 -6.80 28.00
CA MET A 1 -16.37 -5.56 27.20
C MET A 1 -15.02 -5.35 26.49
N ARG A 2 -13.84 -5.69 27.10
CA ARG A 2 -12.51 -5.50 26.48
C ARG A 2 -12.25 -6.34 25.24
N LEU A 3 -12.92 -7.48 25.07
CA LEU A 3 -12.73 -8.43 23.96
C LEU A 3 -13.67 -8.23 22.76
N VAL A 4 -14.77 -7.45 22.91
CA VAL A 4 -15.77 -7.29 21.83
C VAL A 4 -15.16 -6.70 20.57
N LEU A 5 -14.41 -5.61 20.70
CA LEU A 5 -13.82 -4.94 19.55
C LEU A 5 -12.74 -5.79 18.84
N PRO A 6 -11.78 -6.43 19.55
CA PRO A 6 -10.90 -7.41 18.94
C PRO A 6 -11.63 -8.57 18.26
N ALA A 7 -12.69 -9.11 18.89
CA ALA A 7 -13.46 -10.20 18.33
C ALA A 7 -14.16 -9.80 17.02
N VAL A 8 -14.80 -8.63 16.98
CA VAL A 8 -15.42 -8.11 15.74
C VAL A 8 -14.36 -7.91 14.65
N SER A 9 -13.21 -7.33 14.99
CA SER A 9 -12.13 -7.12 14.01
C SER A 9 -11.58 -8.44 13.46
N ALA A 10 -11.46 -9.46 14.32
CA ALA A 10 -11.05 -10.81 13.89
C ALA A 10 -12.11 -11.46 12.99
N VAL A 11 -13.39 -11.34 13.35
CA VAL A 11 -14.50 -11.86 12.52
C VAL A 11 -14.50 -11.20 11.14
N LEU A 12 -14.33 -9.88 11.05
CA LEU A 12 -14.25 -9.18 9.75
C LEU A 12 -13.09 -9.69 8.89
N ALA A 13 -11.89 -9.83 9.49
CA ALA A 13 -10.73 -10.35 8.77
C ALA A 13 -10.94 -11.79 8.29
N LEU A 14 -11.51 -12.64 9.15
CA LEU A 14 -11.80 -14.05 8.82
C LEU A 14 -12.93 -14.18 7.80
N LEU A 15 -13.98 -13.36 7.85
CA LEU A 15 -15.04 -13.36 6.83
C LEU A 15 -14.50 -13.14 5.42
N VAL A 16 -13.45 -12.33 5.28
CA VAL A 16 -12.79 -12.10 3.99
C VAL A 16 -11.79 -13.20 3.66
N LEU A 17 -10.91 -13.56 4.60
CA LEU A 17 -9.70 -14.33 4.31
C LEU A 17 -9.81 -15.84 4.53
N THR A 18 -10.85 -16.36 5.16
CA THR A 18 -10.94 -17.80 5.47
C THR A 18 -10.66 -18.70 4.27
N PRO A 19 -11.21 -18.46 3.05
CA PRO A 19 -10.90 -19.30 1.90
C PRO A 19 -9.43 -19.26 1.47
N LEU A 20 -8.69 -18.23 1.89
CA LEU A 20 -7.30 -18.00 1.49
C LEU A 20 -6.27 -18.52 2.50
N LEU A 21 -6.71 -19.11 3.61
CA LEU A 21 -5.81 -19.58 4.67
C LEU A 21 -5.18 -20.95 4.38
N GLY A 22 -5.57 -21.62 3.30
CA GLY A 22 -4.96 -22.86 2.81
C GLY A 22 -3.48 -22.68 2.41
N ARG A 23 -2.76 -23.76 2.12
CA ARG A 23 -1.38 -23.70 1.58
C ARG A 23 -1.38 -23.08 0.18
N GLY A 24 -0.27 -22.44 -0.21
CA GLY A 24 -0.09 -21.80 -1.51
C GLY A 24 -0.27 -20.27 -1.44
N PHE A 25 -0.32 -19.62 -2.58
CA PHE A 25 -0.23 -18.18 -2.74
C PHE A 25 -1.51 -17.59 -3.34
N VAL A 26 -1.88 -16.42 -2.91
CA VAL A 26 -2.88 -15.59 -3.59
C VAL A 26 -2.13 -14.71 -4.59
N LEU A 27 -2.28 -15.02 -5.88
CA LEU A 27 -1.62 -14.31 -6.97
C LEU A 27 -2.66 -13.58 -7.81
N ASN A 28 -2.77 -12.27 -7.63
CA ASN A 28 -3.78 -11.46 -8.30
C ASN A 28 -3.29 -10.02 -8.45
N TYR A 29 -3.22 -9.50 -9.65
CA TYR A 29 -2.66 -8.19 -9.98
C TYR A 29 -1.30 -7.97 -9.29
N ASP A 30 -1.16 -6.91 -8.47
CA ASP A 30 0.11 -6.59 -7.81
C ASP A 30 0.43 -7.50 -6.60
N MET A 31 -0.51 -8.38 -6.20
CA MET A 31 -0.30 -9.33 -5.12
C MET A 31 0.48 -10.54 -5.60
N VAL A 32 1.80 -10.42 -5.60
CA VAL A 32 2.73 -11.49 -5.93
C VAL A 32 3.70 -11.67 -4.77
N PHE A 33 3.69 -12.86 -4.18
CA PHE A 33 4.63 -13.30 -3.16
C PHE A 33 5.36 -14.53 -3.70
N ALA A 34 6.62 -14.70 -3.31
CA ALA A 34 7.43 -15.85 -3.65
C ALA A 34 7.70 -16.72 -2.41
N PRO A 35 7.98 -18.04 -2.58
CA PRO A 35 8.28 -18.92 -1.45
C PRO A 35 9.44 -18.44 -0.59
N ASP A 36 10.49 -17.93 -1.25
CA ASP A 36 11.71 -17.39 -0.66
C ASP A 36 12.22 -16.30 -1.61
N GLN A 37 12.03 -15.03 -1.24
CA GLN A 37 12.40 -13.89 -2.07
C GLN A 37 13.85 -13.50 -1.82
N SER A 38 14.68 -13.50 -2.87
CA SER A 38 16.08 -13.08 -2.78
C SER A 38 16.20 -11.58 -2.54
N LEU A 39 17.17 -11.17 -1.72
CA LEU A 39 17.49 -9.75 -1.55
C LEU A 39 18.34 -9.29 -2.75
N LEU A 40 17.69 -8.61 -3.68
CA LEU A 40 18.31 -8.09 -4.89
C LEU A 40 18.55 -6.57 -4.77
N PRO A 41 19.46 -6.00 -5.58
CA PRO A 41 19.70 -4.55 -5.62
C PRO A 41 18.43 -3.73 -5.86
N ASP A 42 17.51 -4.21 -6.69
CA ASP A 42 16.23 -3.53 -6.98
C ASP A 42 15.36 -3.37 -5.74
N GLY A 43 15.32 -4.37 -4.86
CA GLY A 43 14.59 -4.31 -3.59
C GLY A 43 15.14 -3.28 -2.59
N LEU A 44 16.40 -2.89 -2.76
CA LEU A 44 17.07 -1.84 -1.99
C LEU A 44 17.10 -0.48 -2.71
N GLY A 45 16.52 -0.38 -3.92
CA GLY A 45 16.58 0.83 -4.73
C GLY A 45 17.94 1.11 -5.36
N LEU A 46 18.81 0.10 -5.44
CA LEU A 46 20.16 0.17 -6.02
C LEU A 46 20.23 -0.34 -7.46
N GLY A 47 19.14 -0.92 -7.97
CA GLY A 47 19.03 -1.40 -9.34
C GLY A 47 18.80 -0.29 -10.36
N SER A 48 18.79 -0.66 -11.65
CA SER A 48 18.55 0.25 -12.76
C SER A 48 17.09 0.62 -12.95
N ALA A 49 16.15 -0.12 -12.36
CA ALA A 49 14.73 0.18 -12.40
C ALA A 49 14.31 1.22 -11.34
N LEU A 50 13.23 1.96 -11.61
CA LEU A 50 12.65 2.87 -10.61
C LEU A 50 12.22 2.12 -9.34
N PRO A 51 12.45 2.67 -8.15
CA PRO A 51 12.23 1.99 -6.86
C PRO A 51 10.75 1.91 -6.47
N ARG A 52 9.92 1.25 -7.28
CA ARG A 52 8.46 1.16 -7.08
C ARG A 52 8.07 0.25 -5.89
N SER A 53 8.85 -0.79 -5.64
CA SER A 53 8.63 -1.79 -4.59
C SER A 53 9.58 -1.67 -3.40
N VAL A 54 10.28 -0.53 -3.28
CA VAL A 54 11.20 -0.25 -2.16
C VAL A 54 10.43 0.45 -1.04
N PRO A 55 10.59 0.02 0.22
CA PRO A 55 11.39 -1.11 0.72
C PRO A 55 10.61 -2.44 0.82
N ALA A 56 9.40 -2.54 0.23
CA ALA A 56 8.55 -3.72 0.40
C ALA A 56 9.28 -5.04 0.04
N ASP A 57 9.97 -5.07 -1.11
CA ASP A 57 10.64 -6.27 -1.58
C ASP A 57 11.82 -6.66 -0.67
N ALA A 58 12.58 -5.70 -0.15
CA ALA A 58 13.63 -5.97 0.84
C ALA A 58 13.05 -6.53 2.15
N VAL A 59 11.95 -5.94 2.66
CA VAL A 59 11.29 -6.43 3.88
C VAL A 59 10.73 -7.85 3.66
N MET A 60 10.17 -8.14 2.48
CA MET A 60 9.69 -9.48 2.14
C MET A 60 10.84 -10.48 2.02
N SER A 61 11.99 -10.11 1.45
CA SER A 61 13.19 -10.94 1.47
C SER A 61 13.59 -11.38 2.89
N PHE A 62 13.67 -10.44 3.83
CA PHE A 62 13.96 -10.78 5.22
C PHE A 62 12.87 -11.63 5.88
N ALA A 63 11.61 -11.34 5.60
CA ALA A 63 10.49 -12.10 6.16
C ALA A 63 10.45 -13.54 5.64
N THR A 64 10.69 -13.73 4.33
CA THR A 64 10.68 -15.06 3.70
C THR A 64 11.93 -15.88 3.99
N ALA A 65 13.03 -15.26 4.41
CA ALA A 65 14.18 -15.97 4.98
C ALA A 65 13.89 -16.61 6.35
N LEU A 66 12.85 -16.12 7.07
CA LEU A 66 12.48 -16.63 8.40
C LEU A 66 11.27 -17.56 8.36
N LEU A 67 10.32 -17.33 7.45
CA LEU A 67 9.06 -18.05 7.34
C LEU A 67 8.72 -18.31 5.86
N PRO A 68 8.03 -19.41 5.53
CA PRO A 68 7.57 -19.65 4.17
C PRO A 68 6.75 -18.46 3.62
N GLY A 69 6.97 -18.08 2.37
CA GLY A 69 6.39 -16.87 1.79
C GLY A 69 4.86 -16.86 1.74
N ASP A 70 4.22 -18.03 1.61
CA ASP A 70 2.77 -18.15 1.69
C ASP A 70 2.25 -17.90 3.11
N VAL A 71 2.99 -18.27 4.15
CA VAL A 71 2.69 -17.96 5.55
C VAL A 71 2.86 -16.45 5.80
N VAL A 72 3.95 -15.85 5.30
CA VAL A 72 4.19 -14.40 5.39
C VAL A 72 3.02 -13.63 4.76
N GLN A 73 2.58 -14.02 3.56
CA GLN A 73 1.44 -13.40 2.89
C GLN A 73 0.18 -13.40 3.77
N LYS A 74 -0.16 -14.55 4.34
CA LYS A 74 -1.37 -14.70 5.18
C LYS A 74 -1.27 -13.88 6.47
N ILE A 75 -0.10 -13.87 7.11
CA ILE A 75 0.13 -13.05 8.32
C ILE A 75 -0.07 -11.56 7.99
N VAL A 76 0.51 -11.08 6.89
CA VAL A 76 0.39 -9.67 6.48
C VAL A 76 -1.06 -9.29 6.21
N LEU A 77 -1.79 -10.12 5.45
CA LEU A 77 -3.20 -9.84 5.12
C LEU A 77 -4.10 -9.90 6.35
N LEU A 78 -3.94 -10.93 7.20
CA LEU A 78 -4.71 -11.04 8.45
C LEU A 78 -4.41 -9.87 9.40
N ALA A 79 -3.13 -9.52 9.56
CA ALA A 79 -2.73 -8.41 10.42
C ALA A 79 -3.33 -7.09 9.94
N ALA A 80 -3.31 -6.81 8.64
CA ALA A 80 -3.86 -5.57 8.08
C ALA A 80 -5.39 -5.50 8.25
N LEU A 81 -6.12 -6.55 7.86
CA LEU A 81 -7.59 -6.58 7.95
C LEU A 81 -8.09 -6.65 9.40
N PHE A 82 -7.26 -7.08 10.34
CA PHE A 82 -7.56 -7.03 11.78
C PHE A 82 -7.23 -5.67 12.41
N ALA A 83 -6.04 -5.14 12.12
CA ALA A 83 -5.52 -3.94 12.79
C ALA A 83 -6.29 -2.66 12.41
N GLY A 84 -6.71 -2.53 11.14
CA GLY A 84 -7.44 -1.36 10.66
C GLY A 84 -8.76 -1.13 11.43
N PRO A 85 -9.71 -2.09 11.41
CA PRO A 85 -10.97 -1.98 12.16
C PRO A 85 -10.75 -1.79 13.66
N LEU A 86 -9.85 -2.56 14.25
CA LEU A 86 -9.51 -2.45 15.68
C LEU A 86 -9.03 -1.04 16.04
N GLY A 87 -8.16 -0.48 15.21
CA GLY A 87 -7.62 0.86 15.39
C GLY A 87 -8.70 1.94 15.29
N ALA A 88 -9.56 1.89 14.26
CA ALA A 88 -10.65 2.84 14.05
C ALA A 88 -11.65 2.82 15.22
N GLY A 89 -12.06 1.63 15.67
CA GLY A 89 -12.94 1.49 16.83
C GLY A 89 -12.30 1.97 18.15
N ARG A 90 -10.97 1.91 18.28
CA ARG A 90 -10.24 2.47 19.44
C ARG A 90 -10.08 3.99 19.35
N LEU A 91 -9.97 4.53 18.13
CA LEU A 91 -9.74 5.95 17.89
C LEU A 91 -11.02 6.79 18.12
N VAL A 92 -12.21 6.25 17.80
CA VAL A 92 -13.45 7.00 17.96
C VAL A 92 -13.66 7.40 19.43
N PRO A 93 -13.83 8.71 19.74
CA PRO A 93 -13.86 9.22 21.11
C PRO A 93 -15.25 9.04 21.73
N THR A 94 -15.62 7.81 22.09
CA THR A 94 -16.88 7.45 22.75
C THR A 94 -16.66 6.38 23.82
N ASN A 95 -17.53 6.35 24.83
CA ASN A 95 -17.57 5.28 25.84
C ASN A 95 -18.45 4.10 25.41
N SER A 96 -19.26 4.26 24.35
CA SER A 96 -20.16 3.22 23.86
C SER A 96 -19.39 2.18 23.03
N VAL A 97 -19.33 0.94 23.51
CA VAL A 97 -18.71 -0.17 22.76
C VAL A 97 -19.43 -0.41 21.44
N ALA A 98 -20.74 -0.29 21.40
CA ALA A 98 -21.53 -0.48 20.17
C ALA A 98 -21.17 0.57 19.09
N ILE A 99 -20.98 1.82 19.45
CA ILE A 99 -20.53 2.89 18.53
C ILE A 99 -19.09 2.65 18.05
N ARG A 100 -18.21 2.13 18.92
CA ARG A 100 -16.86 1.69 18.52
C ARG A 100 -16.90 0.57 17.49
N VAL A 101 -17.83 -0.37 17.64
CA VAL A 101 -18.06 -1.47 16.68
C VAL A 101 -18.54 -0.90 15.33
N VAL A 102 -19.48 0.07 15.33
CA VAL A 102 -19.90 0.75 14.09
C VAL A 102 -18.70 1.37 13.37
N ALA A 103 -17.85 2.13 14.08
CA ALA A 103 -16.66 2.73 13.47
C ALA A 103 -15.69 1.68 12.91
N ALA A 104 -15.49 0.57 13.63
CA ALA A 104 -14.64 -0.53 13.20
C ALA A 104 -15.14 -1.19 11.91
N ILE A 105 -16.44 -1.49 11.83
CA ILE A 105 -17.04 -2.13 10.65
C ILE A 105 -16.97 -1.18 9.45
N TRP A 106 -17.34 0.08 9.59
CA TRP A 106 -17.29 1.08 8.52
C TRP A 106 -15.89 1.32 7.98
N TYR A 107 -14.88 1.25 8.83
CA TYR A 107 -13.49 1.39 8.39
C TYR A 107 -12.97 0.13 7.71
N GLY A 108 -13.22 -1.05 8.28
CA GLY A 108 -12.69 -2.32 7.79
C GLY A 108 -13.46 -2.89 6.60
N TRP A 109 -14.77 -2.69 6.54
CA TRP A 109 -15.64 -3.16 5.46
C TRP A 109 -15.99 -2.01 4.53
N SER A 110 -15.02 -1.54 3.78
CA SER A 110 -15.13 -0.38 2.88
C SER A 110 -14.69 -0.73 1.47
N ALA A 111 -15.23 0.00 0.48
CA ALA A 111 -14.84 -0.16 -0.91
C ALA A 111 -13.33 0.03 -1.10
N TYR A 112 -12.71 0.98 -0.37
CA TYR A 112 -11.27 1.19 -0.42
C TYR A 112 -10.47 -0.07 -0.11
N VAL A 113 -10.84 -0.78 0.95
CA VAL A 113 -10.16 -2.02 1.35
C VAL A 113 -10.40 -3.13 0.33
N ALA A 114 -11.66 -3.30 -0.12
CA ALA A 114 -12.03 -4.34 -1.08
C ALA A 114 -11.30 -4.15 -2.43
N GLU A 115 -11.40 -2.96 -3.00
CA GLU A 115 -10.79 -2.63 -4.28
C GLU A 115 -9.26 -2.73 -4.24
N ARG A 116 -8.61 -2.25 -3.17
CA ARG A 116 -7.15 -2.35 -3.00
C ARG A 116 -6.70 -3.80 -2.75
N LEU A 117 -7.48 -4.60 -2.04
CA LEU A 117 -7.20 -6.02 -1.86
C LEU A 117 -7.32 -6.78 -3.18
N PHE A 118 -8.39 -6.53 -3.95
CA PHE A 118 -8.62 -7.17 -5.24
C PHE A 118 -7.65 -6.70 -6.32
N MET A 119 -7.11 -5.48 -6.21
CA MET A 119 -6.02 -4.99 -7.07
C MET A 119 -4.65 -5.55 -6.65
N GLY A 120 -4.59 -6.31 -5.55
CA GLY A 120 -3.32 -6.82 -5.05
C GLY A 120 -2.44 -5.78 -4.36
N HIS A 121 -2.96 -4.60 -4.08
CA HIS A 121 -2.25 -3.48 -3.46
C HIS A 121 -2.04 -3.70 -1.95
N TRP A 122 -1.55 -4.88 -1.55
CA TRP A 122 -1.37 -5.25 -0.15
C TRP A 122 -0.57 -4.23 0.68
N PRO A 123 0.50 -3.55 0.17
CA PRO A 123 1.21 -2.54 0.95
C PRO A 123 0.33 -1.32 1.27
N TYR A 124 -0.62 -0.98 0.38
CA TYR A 124 -1.59 0.09 0.67
C TYR A 124 -2.64 -0.33 1.69
N VAL A 125 -3.07 -1.59 1.68
CA VAL A 125 -3.97 -2.14 2.71
C VAL A 125 -3.27 -2.10 4.09
N VAL A 126 -1.98 -2.42 4.15
CA VAL A 126 -1.16 -2.28 5.37
C VAL A 126 -1.07 -0.81 5.80
N ALA A 127 -0.74 0.09 4.88
CA ALA A 127 -0.66 1.52 5.18
C ALA A 127 -2.01 2.07 5.70
N TYR A 128 -3.11 1.71 5.06
CA TYR A 128 -4.46 2.04 5.49
C TYR A 128 -4.74 1.52 6.92
N ALA A 129 -4.40 0.27 7.20
CA ALA A 129 -4.56 -0.31 8.53
C ALA A 129 -3.79 0.42 9.63
N CYS A 130 -2.67 1.08 9.28
CA CYS A 130 -1.87 1.88 10.21
C CYS A 130 -2.49 3.25 10.54
N LEU A 131 -3.34 3.83 9.67
CA LEU A 131 -3.82 5.21 9.82
C LEU A 131 -4.51 5.50 11.15
N PRO A 132 -5.41 4.63 11.69
CA PRO A 132 -6.03 4.89 12.99
C PRO A 132 -5.01 4.95 14.14
N TRP A 133 -3.97 4.11 14.07
CA TRP A 133 -2.91 4.06 15.07
C TRP A 133 -1.99 5.28 14.99
N ILE A 134 -1.68 5.71 13.77
CA ILE A 134 -0.93 6.94 13.50
C ILE A 134 -1.69 8.16 14.04
N ALA A 135 -3.00 8.26 13.76
CA ALA A 135 -3.84 9.33 14.27
C ALA A 135 -3.87 9.33 15.80
N ALA A 136 -4.08 8.17 16.45
CA ALA A 136 -4.09 8.04 17.89
C ALA A 136 -2.74 8.44 18.52
N ALA A 137 -1.63 7.93 17.98
CA ALA A 137 -0.29 8.24 18.46
C ALA A 137 0.10 9.70 18.23
N GLY A 138 -0.26 10.27 17.05
CA GLY A 138 -0.04 11.69 16.76
C GLY A 138 -0.79 12.61 17.70
N LEU A 139 -2.06 12.31 18.02
CA LEU A 139 -2.82 13.05 19.03
C LEU A 139 -2.19 12.91 20.43
N ALA A 140 -1.65 11.73 20.77
CA ALA A 140 -0.93 11.53 22.02
C ALA A 140 0.39 12.33 22.07
N VAL A 141 1.15 12.41 20.97
CA VAL A 141 2.33 13.27 20.82
C VAL A 141 1.96 14.74 21.00
N ARG A 142 0.84 15.18 20.42
CA ARG A 142 0.32 16.55 20.58
C ARG A 142 0.06 16.89 22.04
N ARG A 143 -0.48 15.93 22.82
CA ARG A 143 -0.76 16.09 24.25
C ARG A 143 0.47 15.92 25.13
N GLY A 144 1.61 15.52 24.58
CA GLY A 144 2.83 15.26 25.34
C GLY A 144 2.76 14.00 26.21
N GLU A 145 1.95 13.02 25.83
CA GLU A 145 1.81 11.76 26.57
C GLU A 145 3.12 10.95 26.58
N PRO A 146 3.45 10.26 27.68
CA PRO A 146 4.65 9.45 27.76
C PRO A 146 4.63 8.33 26.71
N LYS A 147 5.79 8.02 26.13
CA LYS A 147 5.96 6.99 25.08
C LYS A 147 5.07 7.18 23.83
N ALA A 148 4.54 8.40 23.59
CA ALA A 148 3.71 8.67 22.41
C ALA A 148 4.53 8.68 21.12
N LEU A 149 5.75 9.24 21.14
CA LEU A 149 6.61 9.30 19.95
C LEU A 149 7.05 7.92 19.47
N PRO A 150 7.56 7.00 20.30
CA PRO A 150 7.87 5.65 19.86
C PRO A 150 6.63 4.88 19.32
N LYS A 151 5.45 5.09 19.90
CA LYS A 151 4.20 4.53 19.32
C LYS A 151 3.91 5.09 17.93
N LEU A 152 4.16 6.39 17.71
CA LEU A 152 3.99 7.02 16.40
C LEU A 152 4.98 6.46 15.38
N ILE A 153 6.26 6.31 15.75
CA ILE A 153 7.29 5.69 14.90
C ILE A 153 6.84 4.30 14.45
N LEU A 154 6.46 3.45 15.39
CA LEU A 154 6.07 2.06 15.08
C LEU A 154 4.74 1.96 14.33
N ALA A 155 3.83 2.91 14.52
CA ALA A 155 2.61 2.97 13.73
C ALA A 155 2.87 3.41 12.28
N CYS A 156 3.87 4.28 12.04
CA CYS A 156 4.25 4.72 10.70
C CYS A 156 5.10 3.69 9.95
N ALA A 157 5.93 2.89 10.64
CA ALA A 157 6.90 2.00 10.02
C ALA A 157 6.31 1.03 8.98
N PRO A 158 5.19 0.32 9.20
CA PRO A 158 4.63 -0.55 8.16
C PRO A 158 4.01 0.21 6.98
N ALA A 159 3.63 1.48 7.17
CA ALA A 159 3.01 2.25 6.10
C ALA A 159 4.01 2.71 5.03
N VAL A 160 5.32 2.73 5.33
CA VAL A 160 6.37 3.13 4.39
C VAL A 160 6.78 2.02 3.42
N LEU A 161 6.15 0.85 3.48
CA LEU A 161 6.36 -0.23 2.51
C LEU A 161 6.02 0.18 1.07
N THR A 162 5.32 1.27 0.88
CA THR A 162 5.04 1.87 -0.44
C THR A 162 5.17 3.39 -0.36
N PRO A 163 5.72 4.06 -1.39
CA PRO A 163 5.93 5.51 -1.39
C PRO A 163 4.68 6.31 -1.04
N THR A 164 3.55 6.06 -1.71
CA THR A 164 2.30 6.79 -1.41
C THR A 164 1.78 6.50 -0.01
N GLY A 165 1.87 5.25 0.48
CA GLY A 165 1.50 4.88 1.85
C GLY A 165 2.34 5.64 2.88
N GLY A 166 3.65 5.73 2.63
CA GLY A 166 4.57 6.51 3.46
C GLY A 166 4.22 8.00 3.54
N ILE A 167 3.87 8.63 2.41
CA ILE A 167 3.42 10.03 2.38
C ILE A 167 2.09 10.20 3.12
N ILE A 168 1.12 9.34 2.85
CA ILE A 168 -0.21 9.37 3.52
C ILE A 168 -0.03 9.28 5.04
N ALA A 169 0.82 8.36 5.50
CA ALA A 169 1.14 8.18 6.92
C ALA A 169 1.88 9.39 7.51
N ALA A 170 2.90 9.89 6.82
CA ALA A 170 3.72 11.03 7.26
C ALA A 170 2.88 12.30 7.44
N VAL A 171 2.04 12.63 6.45
CA VAL A 171 1.17 13.81 6.53
C VAL A 171 0.15 13.67 7.66
N LEU A 172 -0.48 12.50 7.81
CA LEU A 172 -1.41 12.25 8.92
C LEU A 172 -0.71 12.38 10.29
N ALA A 173 0.50 11.82 10.43
CA ALA A 173 1.31 11.92 11.64
C ALA A 173 1.60 13.39 12.02
N VAL A 174 2.04 14.19 11.05
CA VAL A 174 2.34 15.61 11.22
C VAL A 174 1.09 16.41 11.59
N VAL A 175 -0.01 16.20 10.87
CA VAL A 175 -1.28 16.90 11.11
C VAL A 175 -1.84 16.60 12.50
N CYS A 176 -1.84 15.33 12.92
CA CYS A 176 -2.32 14.93 14.24
C CYS A 176 -1.41 15.42 15.38
N SER A 177 -0.09 15.37 15.20
CA SER A 177 0.88 15.86 16.19
C SER A 177 0.86 17.38 16.34
N GLY A 178 0.53 18.08 15.27
CA GLY A 178 0.35 19.53 15.24
C GLY A 178 1.63 20.34 15.20
N ARG A 179 1.49 21.63 14.86
CA ARG A 179 2.61 22.52 14.54
C ARG A 179 3.69 22.64 15.61
N ARG A 180 3.35 22.52 16.90
CA ARG A 180 4.33 22.61 18.01
C ARG A 180 5.28 21.41 18.08
N LYS A 181 4.98 20.32 17.38
CA LYS A 181 5.76 19.09 17.36
C LYS A 181 6.48 18.83 16.03
N LEU A 182 6.41 19.79 15.08
CA LEU A 182 7.01 19.66 13.74
C LEU A 182 8.51 19.34 13.80
N ALA A 183 9.25 19.99 14.70
CA ALA A 183 10.69 19.76 14.86
C ALA A 183 11.06 18.31 15.20
N VAL A 184 10.10 17.51 15.68
CA VAL A 184 10.32 16.08 15.98
C VAL A 184 9.62 15.18 14.95
N THR A 185 8.38 15.50 14.60
CA THR A 185 7.58 14.62 13.75
C THR A 185 7.98 14.66 12.27
N VAL A 186 8.43 15.81 11.77
CA VAL A 186 8.90 15.92 10.37
C VAL A 186 10.19 15.13 10.14
N PRO A 187 11.27 15.29 10.96
CA PRO A 187 12.48 14.46 10.78
C PRO A 187 12.20 12.97 10.88
N VAL A 188 11.37 12.52 11.83
CA VAL A 188 10.98 11.11 11.94
C VAL A 188 10.26 10.65 10.68
N ALA A 189 9.29 11.42 10.16
CA ALA A 189 8.56 11.09 8.95
C ALA A 189 9.50 11.02 7.73
N VAL A 190 10.42 11.97 7.59
CA VAL A 190 11.41 11.98 6.51
C VAL A 190 12.33 10.77 6.60
N LEU A 191 12.93 10.50 7.78
CA LEU A 191 13.85 9.38 7.98
C LEU A 191 13.20 8.03 7.69
N LEU A 192 11.96 7.83 8.11
CA LEU A 192 11.22 6.59 7.80
C LEU A 192 10.96 6.40 6.30
N ASN A 193 10.88 7.48 5.54
CA ASN A 193 10.62 7.42 4.09
C ASN A 193 11.92 7.40 3.25
N MET A 194 13.11 7.57 3.84
CA MET A 194 14.39 7.57 3.13
C MET A 194 14.62 6.35 2.23
N PRO A 195 14.22 5.11 2.59
CA PRO A 195 14.47 3.93 1.78
C PRO A 195 13.96 4.02 0.34
N TRP A 196 12.80 4.63 0.12
CA TRP A 196 12.28 4.84 -1.24
C TRP A 196 12.56 6.25 -1.77
N LEU A 197 12.65 7.25 -0.89
CA LEU A 197 12.82 8.65 -1.27
C LEU A 197 14.19 8.92 -1.88
N LEU A 198 15.25 8.45 -1.23
CA LEU A 198 16.62 8.66 -1.71
C LEU A 198 16.86 7.98 -3.08
N PRO A 199 16.56 6.69 -3.28
CA PRO A 199 16.67 6.09 -4.59
C PRO A 199 15.85 6.84 -5.65
N SER A 200 14.63 7.28 -5.33
CA SER A 200 13.80 8.02 -6.30
C SER A 200 14.38 9.36 -6.72
N VAL A 201 14.99 10.09 -5.79
CA VAL A 201 15.61 11.40 -6.05
C VAL A 201 16.95 11.26 -6.77
N LEU A 202 17.72 10.22 -6.44
CA LEU A 202 19.08 10.00 -6.95
C LEU A 202 19.13 9.11 -8.19
N HIS A 203 17.98 8.60 -8.67
CA HIS A 203 17.93 7.72 -9.83
C HIS A 203 18.34 8.46 -11.11
N PRO A 204 19.29 7.92 -11.90
CA PRO A 204 19.80 8.59 -13.10
C PRO A 204 18.74 8.89 -14.16
N GLY A 205 17.72 8.03 -14.28
CA GLY A 205 16.60 8.21 -15.23
C GLY A 205 15.55 9.24 -14.79
N GLY A 206 15.70 9.82 -13.58
CA GLY A 206 14.70 10.74 -13.03
C GLY A 206 13.44 10.03 -12.54
N SER A 207 12.41 10.81 -12.18
CA SER A 207 11.13 10.32 -11.65
C SER A 207 9.93 10.96 -12.36
N LEU A 208 10.05 11.21 -13.67
CA LEU A 208 8.96 11.66 -14.52
C LEU A 208 8.12 10.46 -14.98
N SER A 209 6.83 10.68 -15.22
CA SER A 209 5.90 9.65 -15.65
C SER A 209 5.20 10.02 -16.96
N SER A 210 4.67 9.02 -17.67
CA SER A 210 3.89 9.26 -18.89
C SER A 210 2.61 10.06 -18.58
N PRO A 211 2.30 11.11 -19.37
CA PRO A 211 1.08 11.89 -19.24
C PRO A 211 -0.19 11.06 -19.46
N ASP A 212 -0.12 9.99 -20.28
CA ASP A 212 -1.25 9.09 -20.55
C ASP A 212 -1.80 8.43 -19.28
N GLY A 213 -0.95 8.26 -18.26
CA GLY A 213 -1.35 7.72 -16.97
C GLY A 213 -2.32 8.62 -16.20
N ALA A 214 -2.33 9.92 -16.41
CA ALA A 214 -3.22 10.84 -15.70
C ALA A 214 -4.70 10.54 -15.96
N GLY A 215 -5.07 10.31 -17.22
CA GLY A 215 -6.42 9.93 -17.60
C GLY A 215 -6.74 8.46 -17.34
N ALA A 216 -5.77 7.56 -17.61
CA ALA A 216 -5.96 6.13 -17.47
C ALA A 216 -6.23 5.69 -16.01
N PHE A 217 -5.58 6.32 -15.04
CA PHE A 217 -5.71 6.01 -13.61
C PHE A 217 -6.61 6.99 -12.85
N ALA A 218 -7.40 7.83 -13.53
CA ALA A 218 -8.36 8.72 -12.91
C ALA A 218 -9.47 7.95 -12.17
N ALA A 219 -10.05 8.58 -11.14
CA ALA A 219 -11.16 7.99 -10.40
C ALA A 219 -12.37 7.71 -11.31
N ARG A 220 -13.02 6.56 -11.14
CA ARG A 220 -14.13 6.09 -11.97
C ARG A 220 -15.49 6.24 -11.30
N VAL A 221 -16.51 6.27 -12.15
CA VAL A 221 -17.90 6.06 -11.76
C VAL A 221 -18.16 4.56 -11.62
N GLU A 222 -18.78 4.14 -10.52
CA GLU A 222 -19.11 2.73 -10.25
C GLU A 222 -20.59 2.42 -10.47
N ASN A 223 -21.42 3.48 -10.52
CA ASN A 223 -22.87 3.39 -10.65
C ASN A 223 -23.38 4.64 -11.41
N TRP A 224 -24.68 4.94 -11.35
CA TRP A 224 -25.28 6.13 -11.99
C TRP A 224 -24.89 7.48 -11.34
N GLY A 225 -24.17 7.46 -10.20
CA GLY A 225 -23.65 8.68 -9.58
C GLY A 225 -22.48 9.30 -10.36
N SER A 226 -21.69 10.11 -9.68
CA SER A 226 -20.49 10.75 -10.24
C SER A 226 -19.21 10.13 -9.68
N PRO A 227 -18.01 10.43 -10.24
CA PRO A 227 -16.75 10.07 -9.61
C PRO A 227 -16.64 10.58 -8.16
N VAL A 228 -17.17 11.77 -7.90
CA VAL A 228 -17.22 12.35 -6.54
C VAL A 228 -18.02 11.46 -5.59
N THR A 229 -19.20 10.98 -6.03
CA THR A 229 -20.03 10.09 -5.21
C THR A 229 -19.33 8.76 -4.93
N SER A 230 -18.65 8.18 -5.94
CA SER A 230 -17.88 6.95 -5.77
C SER A 230 -16.76 7.13 -4.75
N VAL A 231 -15.98 8.22 -4.86
CA VAL A 231 -14.87 8.55 -3.94
C VAL A 231 -15.36 8.87 -2.53
N LEU A 232 -16.49 9.60 -2.39
CA LEU A 232 -17.10 9.84 -1.08
C LEU A 232 -17.51 8.55 -0.38
N GLY A 233 -17.92 7.54 -1.16
CA GLY A 233 -18.18 6.17 -0.68
C GLY A 233 -16.93 5.28 -0.58
N LEU A 234 -15.74 5.87 -0.66
CA LEU A 234 -14.42 5.20 -0.60
C LEU A 234 -14.12 4.25 -1.77
N GLY A 235 -14.90 4.28 -2.84
CA GLY A 235 -14.66 3.54 -4.08
C GLY A 235 -14.03 4.41 -5.17
N GLY A 236 -14.23 4.02 -6.43
CA GLY A 236 -13.79 4.77 -7.59
C GLY A 236 -12.38 4.43 -8.05
N ILE A 237 -11.87 3.24 -7.77
CA ILE A 237 -10.59 2.78 -8.33
C ILE A 237 -10.65 2.75 -9.87
N TRP A 238 -9.54 3.06 -10.52
CA TRP A 238 -9.45 3.16 -11.98
C TRP A 238 -9.71 1.83 -12.72
N ASN A 239 -9.39 0.69 -12.10
CA ASN A 239 -9.60 -0.63 -12.68
C ASN A 239 -11.00 -1.17 -12.35
N ALA A 240 -11.87 -1.24 -13.36
CA ALA A 240 -13.23 -1.75 -13.20
C ALA A 240 -13.29 -3.24 -12.81
N GLU A 241 -12.28 -4.03 -13.20
CA GLU A 241 -12.28 -5.47 -12.96
C GLU A 241 -12.12 -5.82 -11.47
N VAL A 242 -11.63 -4.89 -10.65
CA VAL A 242 -11.44 -5.10 -9.21
C VAL A 242 -12.55 -4.48 -8.35
N VAL A 243 -13.51 -3.82 -8.97
CA VAL A 243 -14.67 -3.25 -8.26
C VAL A 243 -15.64 -4.36 -7.86
N PRO A 244 -16.09 -4.44 -6.60
CA PRO A 244 -17.17 -5.34 -6.20
C PRO A 244 -18.46 -5.09 -7.01
N GLY A 245 -19.15 -6.14 -7.46
CA GLY A 245 -20.36 -6.02 -8.28
C GLY A 245 -21.50 -5.27 -7.56
N SER A 246 -21.58 -5.41 -6.23
CA SER A 246 -22.52 -4.68 -5.38
C SER A 246 -22.37 -3.15 -5.46
N ARG A 247 -21.21 -2.63 -5.87
CA ARG A 247 -20.99 -1.19 -6.07
C ARG A 247 -21.85 -0.60 -7.19
N GLY A 248 -22.35 -1.45 -8.11
CA GLY A 248 -23.32 -1.08 -9.14
C GLY A 248 -24.77 -0.95 -8.67
N MET A 249 -25.08 -1.22 -7.39
CA MET A 249 -26.47 -1.17 -6.87
C MET A 249 -27.10 0.23 -7.05
N PRO A 250 -28.33 0.33 -7.57
CA PRO A 250 -28.99 1.62 -7.85
C PRO A 250 -29.18 2.52 -6.63
N LEU A 251 -29.36 1.96 -5.43
CA LEU A 251 -29.53 2.73 -4.20
C LEU A 251 -28.22 3.23 -3.58
N LEU A 252 -27.08 2.71 -4.03
CA LEU A 252 -25.79 2.98 -3.36
C LEU A 252 -25.38 4.46 -3.36
N PRO A 253 -25.56 5.24 -4.44
CA PRO A 253 -25.24 6.67 -4.40
C PRO A 253 -26.06 7.43 -3.33
N VAL A 254 -27.34 7.09 -3.18
CA VAL A 254 -28.21 7.68 -2.16
C VAL A 254 -27.74 7.29 -0.76
N ILE A 255 -27.47 6.00 -0.54
CA ILE A 255 -26.94 5.50 0.75
C ILE A 255 -25.61 6.19 1.07
N THR A 256 -24.73 6.36 0.09
CA THR A 256 -23.45 7.07 0.26
C THR A 256 -23.68 8.51 0.71
N LEU A 257 -24.51 9.28 0.02
CA LEU A 257 -24.79 10.68 0.37
C LEU A 257 -25.43 10.81 1.76
N LEU A 258 -26.39 9.94 2.10
CA LEU A 258 -26.97 9.90 3.44
C LEU A 258 -25.93 9.56 4.51
N SER A 259 -25.06 8.61 4.24
CA SER A 259 -23.97 8.21 5.16
C SER A 259 -22.98 9.36 5.36
N VAL A 260 -22.62 10.07 4.30
CA VAL A 260 -21.79 11.28 4.37
C VAL A 260 -22.47 12.37 5.19
N ALA A 261 -23.77 12.60 4.98
CA ALA A 261 -24.53 13.58 5.77
C ALA A 261 -24.51 13.23 7.27
N VAL A 262 -24.76 11.96 7.63
CA VAL A 262 -24.68 11.48 9.01
C VAL A 262 -23.25 11.68 9.55
N ALA A 263 -22.23 11.37 8.75
CA ALA A 263 -20.83 11.53 9.14
C ALA A 263 -20.49 13.00 9.40
N LEU A 264 -20.93 13.94 8.54
CA LEU A 264 -20.69 15.37 8.71
C LEU A 264 -21.34 15.92 9.99
N VAL A 265 -22.53 15.42 10.35
CA VAL A 265 -23.16 15.75 11.65
C VAL A 265 -22.31 15.24 12.81
N GLY A 266 -21.86 13.99 12.72
CA GLY A 266 -21.05 13.36 13.78
C GLY A 266 -19.67 13.99 13.95
N LEU A 267 -19.03 14.44 12.86
CA LEU A 267 -17.72 15.10 12.90
C LEU A 267 -17.72 16.38 13.75
N ARG A 268 -18.87 17.08 13.87
CA ARG A 268 -19.03 18.22 14.80
C ARG A 268 -18.72 17.83 16.25
N SER A 269 -18.92 16.56 16.61
CA SER A 269 -18.65 16.02 17.94
C SER A 269 -17.16 15.82 18.23
N LEU A 270 -16.27 15.93 17.25
CA LEU A 270 -14.82 15.79 17.47
C LEU A 270 -14.23 17.02 18.17
N ALA A 271 -14.70 18.21 17.83
CA ALA A 271 -14.16 19.45 18.39
C ALA A 271 -14.24 19.52 19.92
N PRO A 272 -15.37 19.23 20.59
CA PRO A 272 -15.42 19.20 22.05
C PRO A 272 -14.61 18.05 22.68
N ARG A 273 -14.30 16.96 21.93
CA ARG A 273 -13.60 15.79 22.45
C ARG A 273 -12.09 15.81 22.22
N TRP A 274 -11.63 16.34 21.10
CA TRP A 274 -10.20 16.42 20.72
C TRP A 274 -9.63 17.84 20.79
N GLY A 275 -10.48 18.86 20.89
CA GLY A 275 -10.16 20.27 20.68
C GLY A 275 -10.42 20.69 19.23
N LEU A 276 -10.71 21.99 19.02
CA LEU A 276 -11.09 22.53 17.72
C LEU A 276 -9.98 22.35 16.66
N ALA A 277 -8.73 22.67 17.01
CA ALA A 277 -7.63 22.64 16.06
C ALA A 277 -7.34 21.22 15.50
N PRO A 278 -7.15 20.16 16.34
CA PRO A 278 -6.94 18.81 15.81
C PRO A 278 -8.16 18.28 15.05
N ALA A 279 -9.37 18.51 15.53
CA ALA A 279 -10.59 18.10 14.84
C ALA A 279 -10.72 18.75 13.46
N ARG A 280 -10.50 20.07 13.36
CA ARG A 280 -10.51 20.80 12.08
C ARG A 280 -9.44 20.29 11.12
N SER A 281 -8.18 20.16 11.59
CA SER A 281 -7.08 19.71 10.74
C SER A 281 -7.32 18.28 10.20
N PHE A 282 -7.90 17.40 11.02
CA PHE A 282 -8.24 16.04 10.64
C PHE A 282 -9.33 15.99 9.55
N VAL A 283 -10.40 16.77 9.71
CA VAL A 283 -11.48 16.86 8.71
C VAL A 283 -11.01 17.50 7.41
N VAL A 284 -10.20 18.57 7.50
CA VAL A 284 -9.60 19.23 6.33
C VAL A 284 -8.70 18.28 5.57
N LEU A 285 -7.89 17.48 6.26
CA LEU A 285 -7.06 16.45 5.60
C LEU A 285 -7.91 15.44 4.84
N GLY A 286 -9.02 14.98 5.42
CA GLY A 286 -9.96 14.10 4.72
C GLY A 286 -10.56 14.75 3.47
N ALA A 287 -10.94 16.02 3.55
CA ALA A 287 -11.46 16.78 2.40
C ALA A 287 -10.39 16.96 1.31
N ILE A 288 -9.14 17.22 1.69
CA ILE A 288 -8.01 17.27 0.75
C ILE A 288 -7.83 15.92 0.04
N GLY A 289 -7.95 14.80 0.77
CA GLY A 289 -7.88 13.47 0.19
C GLY A 289 -8.95 13.24 -0.89
N VAL A 290 -10.19 13.63 -0.61
CA VAL A 290 -11.28 13.59 -1.61
C VAL A 290 -10.98 14.51 -2.80
N ALA A 291 -10.53 15.75 -2.54
CA ALA A 291 -10.22 16.71 -3.60
C ALA A 291 -9.13 16.19 -4.54
N ILE A 292 -8.04 15.64 -4.01
CA ILE A 292 -6.98 15.02 -4.82
C ILE A 292 -7.55 13.83 -5.61
N ALA A 293 -8.33 12.97 -4.96
CA ALA A 293 -8.86 11.76 -5.59
C ALA A 293 -9.76 12.06 -6.79
N VAL A 294 -10.53 13.15 -6.75
CA VAL A 294 -11.44 13.53 -7.85
C VAL A 294 -10.83 14.54 -8.81
N PHE A 295 -9.68 15.15 -8.51
CA PHE A 295 -9.11 16.27 -9.26
C PHE A 295 -8.96 15.96 -10.75
N GLY A 296 -8.42 14.79 -11.11
CA GLY A 296 -8.23 14.37 -12.50
C GLY A 296 -9.54 14.16 -13.29
N THR A 297 -10.69 14.13 -12.61
CA THR A 297 -12.01 13.97 -13.24
C THR A 297 -12.74 15.30 -13.46
N LEU A 298 -12.19 16.40 -12.94
CA LEU A 298 -12.76 17.74 -13.10
C LEU A 298 -12.34 18.35 -14.45
N PRO A 299 -13.14 19.28 -15.02
CA PRO A 299 -12.77 19.97 -16.24
C PRO A 299 -11.38 20.63 -16.11
N GLY A 300 -10.47 20.34 -17.04
CA GLY A 300 -9.07 20.79 -17.02
C GLY A 300 -8.17 20.15 -15.97
N GLY A 301 -8.71 19.42 -14.98
CA GLY A 301 -7.92 18.77 -13.94
C GLY A 301 -7.02 17.64 -14.49
N GLY A 302 -7.54 16.89 -15.46
CA GLY A 302 -6.78 15.85 -16.16
C GLY A 302 -5.58 16.42 -16.90
N ASP A 303 -5.72 17.55 -17.60
CA ASP A 303 -4.64 18.21 -18.34
C ASP A 303 -3.56 18.75 -17.40
N VAL A 304 -3.96 19.37 -16.30
CA VAL A 304 -3.04 19.85 -15.25
C VAL A 304 -2.27 18.67 -14.65
N LEU A 305 -2.94 17.56 -14.37
CA LEU A 305 -2.29 16.37 -13.84
C LEU A 305 -1.33 15.74 -14.86
N ALA A 306 -1.72 15.66 -16.13
CA ALA A 306 -0.87 15.17 -17.23
C ALA A 306 0.38 16.03 -17.39
N TRP A 307 0.23 17.34 -17.34
CA TRP A 307 1.37 18.29 -17.34
C TRP A 307 2.26 18.05 -16.10
N ALA A 308 1.68 17.95 -14.90
CA ALA A 308 2.45 17.80 -13.68
C ALA A 308 3.27 16.51 -13.69
N VAL A 309 2.68 15.36 -14.07
CA VAL A 309 3.36 14.05 -14.06
C VAL A 309 4.50 13.97 -15.08
N SER A 310 4.44 14.74 -16.18
CA SER A 310 5.46 14.78 -17.21
C SER A 310 6.54 15.84 -16.99
N HIS A 311 6.34 16.82 -16.09
CA HIS A 311 7.30 17.92 -15.88
C HIS A 311 7.80 18.04 -14.44
N VAL A 312 7.05 17.51 -13.45
CA VAL A 312 7.42 17.64 -12.04
C VAL A 312 7.85 16.29 -11.49
N PRO A 313 9.13 16.12 -11.09
CA PRO A 313 9.63 14.89 -10.50
C PRO A 313 8.78 14.46 -9.30
N GLY A 314 8.39 13.19 -9.26
CA GLY A 314 7.55 12.63 -8.20
C GLY A 314 6.03 12.87 -8.34
N ALA A 315 5.57 13.74 -9.25
CA ALA A 315 4.13 13.94 -9.48
C ALA A 315 3.42 12.67 -9.99
N GLY A 316 4.15 11.70 -10.53
CA GLY A 316 3.61 10.38 -10.87
C GLY A 316 2.89 9.67 -9.71
N LEU A 317 3.19 10.01 -8.44
CA LEU A 317 2.48 9.52 -7.27
C LEU A 317 1.02 10.00 -7.18
N LEU A 318 0.66 11.08 -7.89
CA LEU A 318 -0.70 11.62 -7.97
C LEU A 318 -1.54 10.95 -9.07
N ARG A 319 -0.93 10.18 -9.96
CA ARG A 319 -1.56 9.54 -11.12
C ARG A 319 -2.74 8.63 -10.73
N ASP A 320 -2.52 7.68 -9.78
CA ASP A 320 -3.59 6.90 -9.15
C ASP A 320 -4.17 7.70 -7.98
N SER A 321 -4.96 8.72 -8.32
CA SER A 321 -5.44 9.73 -7.37
C SER A 321 -6.39 9.18 -6.30
N GLN A 322 -7.14 8.11 -6.59
CA GLN A 322 -8.06 7.49 -5.63
C GLN A 322 -7.36 7.00 -4.33
N LYS A 323 -6.05 6.71 -4.38
CA LYS A 323 -5.28 6.32 -3.18
C LYS A 323 -5.39 7.33 -2.04
N TRP A 324 -5.50 8.62 -2.35
CA TRP A 324 -5.56 9.71 -1.38
C TRP A 324 -6.88 9.75 -0.61
N ALA A 325 -7.94 9.07 -1.10
CA ALA A 325 -9.19 8.89 -0.36
C ALA A 325 -9.00 8.15 0.99
N ALA A 326 -7.85 7.51 1.22
CA ALA A 326 -7.47 6.94 2.51
C ALA A 326 -7.56 7.96 3.66
N TRP A 327 -7.24 9.24 3.40
CA TRP A 327 -7.39 10.29 4.42
C TRP A 327 -8.86 10.59 4.76
N TRP A 328 -9.80 10.33 3.83
CA TRP A 328 -11.22 10.50 4.08
C TRP A 328 -11.84 9.34 4.87
N ALA A 329 -11.27 8.15 4.77
CA ALA A 329 -11.83 6.95 5.39
C ALA A 329 -12.02 7.05 6.92
N LEU A 330 -11.06 7.66 7.64
CA LEU A 330 -11.18 7.88 9.08
C LEU A 330 -12.27 8.93 9.42
N PRO A 331 -12.28 10.15 8.85
CA PRO A 331 -13.37 11.10 9.04
C PRO A 331 -14.74 10.50 8.74
N LEU A 332 -14.88 9.75 7.66
CA LEU A 332 -16.15 9.10 7.31
C LEU A 332 -16.58 8.11 8.38
N SER A 333 -15.70 7.17 8.75
CA SER A 333 -16.05 6.08 9.69
C SER A 333 -16.32 6.60 11.11
N LEU A 334 -15.46 7.49 11.62
CA LEU A 334 -15.62 8.07 12.93
C LEU A 334 -16.82 9.02 12.97
N GLY A 335 -16.97 9.84 11.93
CA GLY A 335 -18.07 10.76 11.80
C GLY A 335 -19.42 10.03 11.74
N PHE A 336 -19.51 8.98 10.90
CA PHE A 336 -20.73 8.19 10.81
C PHE A 336 -21.10 7.55 12.17
N ALA A 337 -20.15 6.92 12.84
CA ALA A 337 -20.39 6.32 14.16
C ALA A 337 -20.86 7.36 15.20
N LEU A 338 -20.22 8.53 15.23
CA LEU A 338 -20.62 9.62 16.12
C LEU A 338 -21.97 10.27 15.71
N GLY A 339 -22.29 10.29 14.43
CA GLY A 339 -23.60 10.72 13.93
C GLY A 339 -24.72 9.77 14.38
N VAL A 340 -24.48 8.46 14.31
CA VAL A 340 -25.38 7.43 14.86
C VAL A 340 -25.54 7.60 16.37
N GLU A 341 -24.44 7.87 17.11
CA GLU A 341 -24.51 8.17 18.54
C GLU A 341 -25.39 9.39 18.84
N ALA A 342 -25.24 10.45 18.03
CA ALA A 342 -26.05 11.66 18.17
C ALA A 342 -27.54 11.43 17.86
N ALA A 343 -27.84 10.74 16.75
CA ALA A 343 -29.19 10.41 16.33
C ALA A 343 -29.91 9.50 17.34
N GLY A 344 -29.18 8.56 17.96
CA GLY A 344 -29.71 7.66 18.98
C GLY A 344 -30.22 8.35 20.26
N LYS A 345 -29.94 9.64 20.44
CA LYS A 345 -30.51 10.42 21.57
C LYS A 345 -31.97 10.81 21.33
N TYR A 346 -32.40 10.82 20.07
CA TYR A 346 -33.73 11.27 19.66
C TYR A 346 -34.65 10.10 19.26
N LEU A 347 -34.12 8.88 19.18
CA LEU A 347 -34.86 7.70 18.73
C LEU A 347 -35.17 6.76 19.88
N THR A 348 -36.39 6.25 19.91
CA THR A 348 -36.90 5.33 20.93
C THR A 348 -36.13 3.99 20.89
N ASN A 349 -35.83 3.49 19.70
CA ASN A 349 -35.11 2.21 19.52
C ASN A 349 -33.67 2.44 19.08
N ARG A 350 -32.84 2.88 20.01
CA ARG A 350 -31.40 3.10 19.79
C ARG A 350 -30.68 1.81 19.37
N THR A 351 -31.08 0.65 19.89
CA THR A 351 -30.42 -0.62 19.57
C THR A 351 -30.62 -0.99 18.10
N ALA A 352 -31.85 -0.84 17.59
CA ALA A 352 -32.12 -1.09 16.17
C ALA A 352 -31.34 -0.15 15.25
N LEU A 353 -31.25 1.15 15.60
CA LEU A 353 -30.45 2.11 14.86
C LEU A 353 -28.98 1.71 14.77
N VAL A 354 -28.37 1.34 15.90
CA VAL A 354 -26.96 0.95 15.96
C VAL A 354 -26.73 -0.36 15.21
N ALA A 355 -27.65 -1.34 15.32
CA ALA A 355 -27.58 -2.60 14.59
C ALA A 355 -27.65 -2.37 13.06
N LEU A 356 -28.62 -1.56 12.61
CA LEU A 356 -28.73 -1.18 11.19
C LEU A 356 -27.47 -0.47 10.71
N ALA A 357 -26.96 0.49 11.48
CA ALA A 357 -25.75 1.23 11.15
C ALA A 357 -24.51 0.32 11.05
N ALA A 358 -24.40 -0.70 11.90
CA ALA A 358 -23.31 -1.68 11.86
C ALA A 358 -23.44 -2.63 10.67
N LEU A 359 -24.66 -3.06 10.33
CA LEU A 359 -24.92 -4.00 9.25
C LEU A 359 -24.89 -3.37 7.86
N LEU A 360 -25.10 -2.06 7.75
CA LEU A 360 -25.22 -1.35 6.47
C LEU A 360 -24.06 -1.60 5.52
N PRO A 361 -22.77 -1.49 5.92
CA PRO A 361 -21.66 -1.80 5.02
C PRO A 361 -21.65 -3.25 4.55
N LEU A 362 -22.01 -4.20 5.43
CA LEU A 362 -22.04 -5.62 5.11
C LEU A 362 -23.16 -5.95 4.11
N ILE A 363 -24.32 -5.32 4.25
CA ILE A 363 -25.47 -5.50 3.35
C ILE A 363 -25.22 -4.84 2.00
N THR A 364 -24.58 -3.69 1.97
CA THR A 364 -24.31 -2.94 0.72
C THR A 364 -23.11 -3.46 -0.06
N MET A 365 -22.27 -4.30 0.55
CA MET A 365 -21.11 -4.92 -0.12
C MET A 365 -20.88 -6.36 0.39
N PRO A 366 -21.86 -7.28 0.17
CA PRO A 366 -21.74 -8.66 0.62
C PRO A 366 -20.68 -9.46 -0.13
N ASP A 367 -20.38 -9.06 -1.35
CA ASP A 367 -19.38 -9.65 -2.24
C ASP A 367 -17.93 -9.27 -1.90
N PHE A 368 -17.70 -8.61 -0.78
CA PHE A 368 -16.38 -8.53 -0.16
C PHE A 368 -16.06 -9.75 0.73
N ALA A 369 -17.09 -10.45 1.21
CA ALA A 369 -16.93 -11.68 1.98
C ALA A 369 -16.29 -12.79 1.15
N TRP A 370 -15.73 -13.80 1.82
CA TRP A 370 -15.28 -15.05 1.22
C TRP A 370 -14.32 -14.85 0.03
N ALA A 371 -13.28 -14.06 0.26
CA ALA A 371 -12.28 -13.74 -0.77
C ALA A 371 -12.90 -13.12 -2.05
N GLY A 372 -13.91 -12.27 -1.87
CA GLY A 372 -14.66 -11.68 -2.97
C GLY A 372 -15.56 -12.69 -3.68
N LEU A 373 -16.21 -13.60 -2.92
CA LEU A 373 -17.02 -14.73 -3.42
C LEU A 373 -16.24 -15.61 -4.41
N GLY A 374 -14.96 -15.92 -4.11
CA GLY A 374 -14.10 -16.76 -4.93
C GLY A 374 -13.32 -16.01 -6.02
N ARG A 375 -13.32 -14.67 -6.01
CA ARG A 375 -12.49 -13.86 -6.92
C ARG A 375 -10.99 -14.10 -6.67
N LEU A 376 -10.62 -14.19 -5.40
CA LEU A 376 -9.27 -14.55 -4.98
C LEU A 376 -9.24 -16.04 -4.61
N GLU A 377 -8.23 -16.74 -5.07
CA GLU A 377 -8.02 -18.14 -4.76
C GLU A 377 -6.55 -18.41 -4.45
N VAL A 378 -6.32 -19.50 -3.75
CA VAL A 378 -4.96 -19.97 -3.43
C VAL A 378 -4.50 -20.91 -4.53
N VAL A 379 -3.26 -20.71 -4.99
CA VAL A 379 -2.61 -21.52 -6.02
C VAL A 379 -1.18 -21.83 -5.61
N ASP A 380 -0.64 -22.93 -6.12
CA ASP A 380 0.77 -23.28 -5.98
C ASP A 380 1.54 -22.92 -7.26
N TYR A 381 2.79 -22.50 -7.11
CA TYR A 381 3.68 -22.33 -8.25
C TYR A 381 4.02 -23.71 -8.86
N PRO A 382 4.00 -23.85 -10.19
CA PRO A 382 4.51 -25.05 -10.85
C PRO A 382 5.98 -25.34 -10.47
N ALA A 383 6.36 -26.63 -10.48
CA ALA A 383 7.71 -27.06 -10.12
C ALA A 383 8.82 -26.43 -10.98
N ASP A 384 8.50 -26.06 -12.22
CA ASP A 384 9.38 -25.37 -13.16
C ASP A 384 10.03 -24.12 -12.54
N TRP A 385 9.27 -23.34 -11.78
CA TRP A 385 9.77 -22.13 -11.13
C TRP A 385 10.92 -22.44 -10.15
N SER A 386 10.77 -23.48 -9.35
CA SER A 386 11.81 -23.91 -8.41
C SER A 386 13.02 -24.52 -9.12
N ALA A 387 12.79 -25.24 -10.23
CA ALA A 387 13.86 -25.81 -11.04
C ALA A 387 14.70 -24.71 -11.71
N VAL A 388 14.06 -23.73 -12.36
CA VAL A 388 14.74 -22.58 -12.97
C VAL A 388 15.48 -21.76 -11.91
N ARG A 389 14.87 -21.51 -10.74
CA ARG A 389 15.55 -20.85 -9.62
C ARG A 389 16.83 -21.57 -9.21
N THR A 390 16.78 -22.90 -9.11
CA THR A 390 17.95 -23.72 -8.73
C THR A 390 19.06 -23.60 -9.78
N VAL A 391 18.72 -23.67 -11.07
CA VAL A 391 19.69 -23.50 -12.16
C VAL A 391 20.36 -22.12 -12.11
N LEU A 392 19.56 -21.04 -11.94
CA LEU A 392 20.08 -19.68 -11.86
C LEU A 392 20.92 -19.42 -10.60
N ALA A 393 20.60 -20.07 -9.49
CA ALA A 393 21.37 -19.96 -8.25
C ALA A 393 22.70 -20.71 -8.28
N ALA A 394 22.78 -21.77 -9.06
CA ALA A 394 24.00 -22.60 -9.20
C ALA A 394 25.01 -22.04 -10.22
N ASP A 395 24.60 -21.05 -11.05
CA ASP A 395 25.47 -20.46 -12.08
C ASP A 395 26.05 -19.12 -11.60
N ASP A 396 27.38 -19.02 -11.58
CA ASP A 396 28.10 -17.80 -11.19
C ASP A 396 28.25 -16.80 -12.36
N GLY A 397 27.74 -17.11 -13.55
CA GLY A 397 27.86 -16.29 -14.75
C GLY A 397 27.10 -14.98 -14.62
N ALA A 398 27.66 -13.92 -15.17
CA ALA A 398 27.10 -12.57 -15.14
C ALA A 398 25.80 -12.44 -15.95
N GLY A 399 25.05 -11.38 -15.64
CA GLY A 399 23.90 -10.87 -16.40
C GLY A 399 22.56 -11.14 -15.74
N ASP A 400 21.64 -10.23 -16.11
CA ASP A 400 20.25 -10.26 -15.69
C ASP A 400 19.43 -11.22 -16.54
N VAL A 401 18.23 -11.52 -16.11
CA VAL A 401 17.25 -12.36 -16.82
C VAL A 401 16.29 -11.45 -17.59
N LEU A 402 16.08 -11.71 -18.87
CA LEU A 402 15.01 -11.12 -19.67
C LEU A 402 13.81 -12.08 -19.69
N ALA A 403 12.65 -11.67 -19.17
CA ALA A 403 11.44 -12.48 -19.21
C ALA A 403 10.61 -12.20 -20.47
N LEU A 404 10.24 -13.26 -21.17
CA LEU A 404 9.45 -13.23 -22.40
C LEU A 404 8.16 -14.07 -22.25
N PRO A 405 7.08 -13.68 -22.96
CA PRO A 405 6.91 -12.48 -23.79
C PRO A 405 7.00 -11.20 -22.98
N MET A 406 7.38 -10.07 -23.62
CA MET A 406 7.49 -8.77 -22.96
C MET A 406 6.11 -8.29 -22.48
N SER A 407 5.85 -8.40 -21.18
CA SER A 407 4.62 -7.94 -20.53
C SER A 407 4.86 -7.73 -19.03
N ALA A 408 4.25 -6.69 -18.45
CA ALA A 408 4.26 -6.47 -17.00
C ALA A 408 3.34 -7.46 -16.27
N PHE A 409 2.20 -7.78 -16.88
CA PHE A 409 1.20 -8.66 -16.30
C PHE A 409 1.07 -9.95 -17.09
N ARG A 410 0.84 -11.04 -16.36
CA ARG A 410 0.66 -12.40 -16.87
C ARG A 410 -0.77 -12.90 -16.63
N ARG A 411 -1.18 -13.89 -17.43
CA ARG A 411 -2.42 -14.64 -17.25
C ARG A 411 -2.11 -16.11 -17.47
N PHE A 412 -1.56 -16.73 -16.43
CA PHE A 412 -1.19 -18.14 -16.50
C PHE A 412 -2.39 -19.04 -16.31
N SER A 413 -2.50 -20.09 -17.14
CA SER A 413 -3.56 -21.08 -16.98
C SER A 413 -3.45 -21.86 -15.67
N TRP A 414 -2.25 -22.06 -15.12
CA TRP A 414 -2.07 -22.67 -13.80
C TRP A 414 -2.57 -21.78 -12.66
N ASN A 415 -2.77 -20.47 -12.87
CA ASN A 415 -3.43 -19.55 -11.95
C ASN A 415 -4.88 -19.25 -12.36
N GLY A 416 -5.53 -20.13 -13.15
CA GLY A 416 -6.91 -19.92 -13.60
C GLY A 416 -7.10 -18.67 -14.44
N ASP A 417 -6.12 -18.31 -15.25
CA ASP A 417 -6.07 -17.15 -16.14
C ASP A 417 -6.30 -15.80 -15.44
N ARG A 418 -6.07 -15.73 -14.12
CA ARG A 418 -6.14 -14.46 -13.37
C ARG A 418 -4.99 -13.56 -13.76
N THR A 419 -5.30 -12.28 -13.93
CA THR A 419 -4.28 -11.26 -14.17
C THR A 419 -3.41 -11.11 -12.92
N GLN A 420 -2.10 -11.28 -13.07
CA GLN A 420 -1.11 -11.07 -12.02
C GLN A 420 0.12 -10.37 -12.58
N LEU A 421 0.81 -9.60 -11.74
CA LEU A 421 2.14 -9.11 -12.07
C LEU A 421 3.07 -10.31 -12.28
N ASP A 422 4.03 -10.18 -13.19
CA ASP A 422 5.02 -11.22 -13.43
C ASP A 422 5.75 -11.60 -12.13
N PRO A 423 5.75 -12.88 -11.73
CA PRO A 423 6.40 -13.29 -10.49
C PRO A 423 7.91 -13.40 -10.61
N ALA A 424 8.49 -13.47 -11.82
CA ALA A 424 9.90 -13.70 -12.03
C ALA A 424 10.82 -12.74 -11.25
N PRO A 425 10.55 -11.41 -11.18
CA PRO A 425 11.38 -10.47 -10.42
C PRO A 425 11.47 -10.77 -8.91
N ARG A 426 10.46 -11.42 -8.33
CA ARG A 426 10.41 -11.78 -6.91
C ARG A 426 10.80 -13.22 -6.64
N PHE A 427 10.57 -14.09 -7.62
CA PHE A 427 10.81 -15.53 -7.47
C PHE A 427 12.26 -15.92 -7.75
N LEU A 428 12.89 -15.29 -8.75
CA LEU A 428 14.23 -15.68 -9.21
C LEU A 428 15.36 -14.99 -8.42
N PRO A 429 16.54 -15.62 -8.29
CA PRO A 429 17.64 -15.08 -7.50
C PRO A 429 18.53 -14.09 -8.28
N ARG A 430 18.00 -13.50 -9.34
CA ARG A 430 18.67 -12.51 -10.21
C ARG A 430 17.72 -11.40 -10.57
N THR A 431 18.23 -10.21 -10.88
CA THR A 431 17.43 -9.12 -11.46
C THR A 431 16.77 -9.60 -12.74
N VAL A 432 15.46 -9.37 -12.84
CA VAL A 432 14.66 -9.76 -14.01
C VAL A 432 14.11 -8.52 -14.67
N VAL A 433 14.40 -8.38 -15.96
CA VAL A 433 13.83 -7.34 -16.81
C VAL A 433 12.52 -7.83 -17.38
N ILE A 434 11.44 -7.16 -17.02
CA ILE A 434 10.09 -7.36 -17.56
C ILE A 434 9.65 -6.08 -18.27
N ASP A 435 8.58 -6.16 -19.05
CA ASP A 435 7.94 -4.95 -19.56
C ASP A 435 7.36 -4.10 -18.42
N ASP A 436 7.30 -2.80 -18.61
CA ASP A 436 6.69 -1.86 -17.66
C ASP A 436 5.52 -1.05 -18.28
N VAL A 437 5.11 -1.39 -19.50
CA VAL A 437 3.88 -0.87 -20.12
C VAL A 437 2.66 -1.53 -19.49
N VAL A 438 1.70 -0.70 -19.10
CA VAL A 438 0.43 -1.15 -18.52
C VAL A 438 -0.72 -0.85 -19.48
N TYR A 439 -1.57 -1.84 -19.76
CA TYR A 439 -2.76 -1.64 -20.57
C TYR A 439 -3.97 -1.32 -19.70
N VAL A 440 -4.59 -0.16 -19.88
CA VAL A 440 -5.77 0.28 -19.15
C VAL A 440 -6.92 0.52 -20.14
N GLY A 441 -7.97 -0.28 -20.04
CA GLY A 441 -9.09 -0.21 -21.00
C GLY A 441 -8.65 -0.42 -22.45
N GLY A 442 -7.66 -1.26 -22.69
CA GLY A 442 -7.09 -1.55 -24.01
C GLY A 442 -6.10 -0.50 -24.54
N ARG A 443 -5.83 0.57 -23.79
CA ARG A 443 -4.86 1.62 -24.17
C ARG A 443 -3.54 1.41 -23.44
N PRO A 444 -2.39 1.45 -24.15
CA PRO A 444 -1.09 1.36 -23.51
C PRO A 444 -0.79 2.66 -22.74
N VAL A 445 -0.33 2.51 -21.50
CA VAL A 445 0.32 3.56 -20.73
C VAL A 445 1.80 3.24 -20.73
N SER A 446 2.60 4.13 -21.30
CA SER A 446 4.04 3.93 -21.45
C SER A 446 4.72 3.69 -20.12
N GLY A 447 5.70 2.78 -20.13
CA GLY A 447 6.58 2.54 -19.00
C GLY A 447 7.51 3.71 -18.71
N GLU A 448 8.17 3.65 -17.58
CA GLU A 448 9.09 4.68 -17.08
C GLU A 448 10.55 4.18 -17.09
N ASP A 449 10.79 2.90 -17.45
CA ASP A 449 12.12 2.30 -17.48
C ASP A 449 12.76 2.42 -18.88
N GLY A 450 13.74 3.33 -18.99
CA GLY A 450 14.49 3.52 -20.24
C GLY A 450 15.29 2.28 -20.69
N ARG A 451 15.69 1.41 -19.75
CA ARG A 451 16.36 0.12 -20.06
C ARG A 451 15.42 -0.82 -20.82
N VAL A 452 14.18 -0.91 -20.38
CA VAL A 452 13.15 -1.74 -21.04
C VAL A 452 12.93 -1.27 -22.47
N ALA A 453 12.79 0.05 -22.69
CA ALA A 453 12.66 0.61 -24.02
C ALA A 453 13.87 0.31 -24.92
N THR A 454 15.09 0.38 -24.37
CA THR A 454 16.32 0.02 -25.06
C THR A 454 16.34 -1.47 -25.46
N ILE A 455 16.03 -2.38 -24.53
CA ILE A 455 16.02 -3.82 -24.77
C ILE A 455 14.98 -4.21 -25.83
N ARG A 456 13.81 -3.57 -25.84
CA ARG A 456 12.84 -3.75 -26.93
C ARG A 456 13.42 -3.40 -28.32
N GLY A 457 14.14 -2.30 -28.40
CA GLY A 457 14.82 -1.91 -29.64
C GLY A 457 15.90 -2.92 -30.06
N VAL A 458 16.65 -3.46 -29.11
CA VAL A 458 17.66 -4.52 -29.32
C VAL A 458 17.00 -5.79 -29.87
N MET A 459 15.94 -6.24 -29.23
CA MET A 459 15.16 -7.42 -29.68
C MET A 459 14.58 -7.24 -31.09
N ALA A 460 14.02 -6.06 -31.39
CA ALA A 460 13.44 -5.78 -32.71
C ALA A 460 14.48 -5.82 -33.83
N ARG A 461 15.75 -5.59 -33.53
CA ARG A 461 16.87 -5.67 -34.48
C ARG A 461 17.61 -7.00 -34.44
N ASN A 462 17.28 -7.88 -33.51
CA ASN A 462 18.03 -9.09 -33.20
C ASN A 462 19.52 -8.82 -32.88
N ASP A 463 19.79 -7.72 -32.17
CA ASP A 463 21.12 -7.36 -31.72
C ASP A 463 21.54 -8.23 -30.50
N ASP A 464 22.84 -8.16 -30.13
CA ASP A 464 23.40 -8.91 -29.01
C ASP A 464 22.83 -8.43 -27.67
N LEU A 465 22.04 -9.26 -27.00
CA LEU A 465 21.47 -9.02 -25.68
C LEU A 465 22.56 -8.89 -24.59
N GLY A 466 23.70 -9.62 -24.75
CA GLY A 466 24.81 -9.58 -23.81
C GLY A 466 25.44 -8.20 -23.67
N ALA A 467 25.48 -7.43 -24.75
CA ALA A 467 25.97 -6.05 -24.75
C ALA A 467 25.11 -5.09 -23.88
N PHE A 468 23.89 -5.50 -23.51
CA PHE A 468 22.97 -4.73 -22.67
C PHE A 468 22.76 -5.35 -21.27
N GLY A 469 23.68 -6.22 -20.86
CA GLY A 469 23.67 -6.81 -19.52
C GLY A 469 22.69 -7.97 -19.32
N ILE A 470 22.14 -8.51 -20.41
CA ILE A 470 21.27 -9.70 -20.34
C ILE A 470 22.09 -10.97 -20.51
N GLY A 471 22.17 -11.78 -19.47
CA GLY A 471 22.88 -13.06 -19.49
C GLY A 471 21.96 -14.26 -19.69
N TRP A 472 20.67 -14.07 -19.48
CA TRP A 472 19.68 -15.12 -19.51
C TRP A 472 18.38 -14.65 -20.17
N VAL A 473 17.70 -15.56 -20.86
CA VAL A 473 16.34 -15.34 -21.39
C VAL A 473 15.44 -16.41 -20.82
N LEU A 474 14.39 -15.99 -20.13
CA LEU A 474 13.34 -16.84 -19.62
C LEU A 474 12.12 -16.73 -20.53
N VAL A 475 11.69 -17.82 -21.09
CA VAL A 475 10.42 -17.88 -21.84
C VAL A 475 9.36 -18.49 -20.93
N GLU A 476 8.27 -17.77 -20.73
CA GLU A 476 7.14 -18.19 -19.91
C GLU A 476 6.02 -18.68 -20.81
N HIS A 477 5.60 -19.93 -20.61
CA HIS A 477 4.54 -20.57 -21.37
C HIS A 477 3.18 -20.44 -20.68
N GLY A 478 2.09 -20.67 -21.44
CA GLY A 478 0.74 -20.64 -20.88
C GLY A 478 0.27 -19.25 -20.46
N THR A 479 0.85 -18.19 -21.01
CA THR A 479 0.46 -16.78 -20.83
C THR A 479 0.29 -16.12 -22.21
N PRO A 480 -0.60 -15.11 -22.36
CA PRO A 480 -0.77 -14.40 -23.62
C PRO A 480 0.51 -13.69 -24.08
N GLY A 481 0.68 -13.61 -25.38
CA GLY A 481 1.83 -12.99 -26.05
C GLY A 481 2.57 -13.99 -26.93
N SER A 482 3.46 -13.48 -27.77
CA SER A 482 4.32 -14.29 -28.63
C SER A 482 5.78 -13.92 -28.43
N VAL A 483 6.64 -14.88 -28.54
CA VAL A 483 8.10 -14.68 -28.54
C VAL A 483 8.58 -14.79 -29.99
N ASP A 484 9.28 -13.76 -30.47
CA ASP A 484 9.91 -13.83 -31.79
C ASP A 484 11.03 -14.89 -31.77
N PRO A 485 10.96 -15.92 -32.61
CA PRO A 485 12.03 -16.93 -32.69
C PRO A 485 13.39 -16.33 -33.05
N GLY A 486 13.43 -15.13 -33.66
CA GLY A 486 14.66 -14.42 -33.97
C GLY A 486 15.47 -14.10 -32.72
N VAL A 487 14.80 -13.69 -31.64
CA VAL A 487 15.42 -13.33 -30.35
C VAL A 487 16.09 -14.53 -29.68
N LEU A 488 15.57 -15.75 -29.91
CA LEU A 488 16.11 -16.99 -29.33
C LEU A 488 17.23 -17.60 -30.18
N ARG A 489 17.48 -17.06 -31.37
CA ARG A 489 18.46 -17.60 -32.32
C ARG A 489 19.88 -17.47 -31.75
N GLY A 490 20.59 -18.60 -31.69
CA GLY A 490 21.96 -18.64 -31.16
C GLY A 490 22.05 -18.71 -29.63
N LEU A 491 20.94 -18.61 -28.89
CA LEU A 491 20.94 -18.86 -27.46
C LEU A 491 21.05 -20.35 -27.15
N ARG A 492 21.68 -20.68 -26.03
CA ARG A 492 21.82 -22.07 -25.57
C ARG A 492 20.71 -22.40 -24.57
N GLU A 493 19.82 -23.32 -24.92
CA GLU A 493 18.85 -23.86 -23.98
C GLU A 493 19.57 -24.58 -22.82
N VAL A 494 19.21 -24.21 -21.59
CA VAL A 494 19.81 -24.75 -20.36
C VAL A 494 18.79 -25.58 -19.59
N TRP A 495 17.53 -25.20 -19.63
CA TRP A 495 16.44 -25.89 -18.97
C TRP A 495 15.14 -25.69 -19.74
N SER A 496 14.31 -26.72 -19.81
CA SER A 496 13.00 -26.67 -20.47
C SER A 496 11.98 -27.52 -19.73
N GLY A 497 10.78 -26.98 -19.56
CA GLY A 497 9.64 -27.64 -18.94
C GLY A 497 8.31 -27.13 -19.50
N PRO A 498 7.19 -27.64 -18.97
CA PRO A 498 5.86 -27.27 -19.45
C PRO A 498 5.53 -25.77 -19.35
N TRP A 499 6.07 -25.08 -18.34
CA TRP A 499 5.72 -23.69 -18.03
C TRP A 499 6.83 -22.69 -18.30
N LEU A 500 8.09 -23.13 -18.26
CA LEU A 500 9.25 -22.26 -18.42
C LEU A 500 10.27 -22.90 -19.35
N THR A 501 11.00 -22.06 -20.11
CA THR A 501 12.23 -22.47 -20.79
C THR A 501 13.31 -21.42 -20.52
N LEU A 502 14.49 -21.84 -20.10
CA LEU A 502 15.60 -20.97 -19.75
C LEU A 502 16.74 -21.11 -20.76
N TYR A 503 17.16 -19.97 -21.32
CA TYR A 503 18.26 -19.88 -22.25
C TYR A 503 19.42 -19.08 -21.66
N ARG A 504 20.66 -19.49 -21.98
CA ARG A 504 21.89 -18.72 -21.71
C ARG A 504 22.26 -17.91 -22.93
N VAL A 505 22.54 -16.62 -22.72
CA VAL A 505 23.11 -15.74 -23.74
C VAL A 505 24.61 -16.04 -23.85
N PRO A 506 25.13 -16.38 -25.04
CA PRO A 506 26.55 -16.66 -25.24
C PRO A 506 27.39 -15.38 -25.25
N GLY A 507 28.71 -15.51 -25.07
CA GLY A 507 29.65 -14.38 -25.21
C GLY A 507 29.87 -13.60 -23.92
N VAL A 508 30.37 -12.37 -24.08
CA VAL A 508 30.71 -11.48 -22.97
C VAL A 508 29.46 -10.67 -22.58
N ILE A 509 29.11 -10.74 -21.33
CA ILE A 509 27.97 -10.02 -20.79
C ILE A 509 28.45 -8.69 -20.19
N ALA A 510 27.96 -7.58 -20.71
CA ALA A 510 28.23 -6.26 -20.17
C ALA A 510 27.60 -6.08 -18.77
N PRO A 511 28.15 -5.24 -17.90
CA PRO A 511 27.50 -4.90 -16.65
C PRO A 511 26.15 -4.20 -16.91
N PRO A 512 25.13 -4.44 -16.06
CA PRO A 512 23.86 -3.73 -16.17
C PRO A 512 24.06 -2.22 -15.95
N PRO A 513 23.13 -1.37 -16.42
CA PRO A 513 23.18 0.07 -16.16
C PRO A 513 23.25 0.38 -14.67
N ALA A 514 23.98 1.44 -14.30
CA ALA A 514 24.07 1.87 -12.92
C ALA A 514 22.73 2.39 -12.41
N GLY A 515 22.35 1.97 -11.20
CA GLY A 515 21.23 2.53 -10.45
C GLY A 515 21.63 3.75 -9.60
N ALA A 516 20.87 4.01 -8.54
CA ALA A 516 21.18 5.07 -7.59
C ALA A 516 22.51 4.82 -6.84
N PRO A 517 23.23 5.88 -6.42
CA PRO A 517 24.49 5.75 -5.67
C PRO A 517 24.30 4.95 -4.38
N ARG A 518 25.13 3.93 -4.19
CA ARG A 518 25.00 2.96 -3.09
C ARG A 518 25.11 3.59 -1.70
N LEU A 519 26.11 4.46 -1.47
CA LEU A 519 26.40 4.98 -0.13
C LEU A 519 25.23 5.78 0.48
N PRO A 520 24.65 6.79 -0.18
CA PRO A 520 23.53 7.54 0.38
C PRO A 520 22.28 6.68 0.54
N VAL A 521 21.99 5.73 -0.37
CA VAL A 521 20.82 4.85 -0.29
C VAL A 521 20.94 3.96 0.94
N VAL A 522 22.06 3.25 1.12
CA VAL A 522 22.30 2.39 2.29
C VAL A 522 22.29 3.20 3.59
N ALA A 523 22.83 4.42 3.59
CA ALA A 523 22.76 5.31 4.76
C ALA A 523 21.31 5.68 5.10
N GLY A 524 20.46 5.90 4.10
CA GLY A 524 19.02 6.14 4.28
C GLY A 524 18.29 4.94 4.88
N ASP A 525 18.56 3.73 4.36
CA ASP A 525 18.00 2.48 4.87
C ASP A 525 18.39 2.25 6.35
N LEU A 526 19.68 2.40 6.67
CA LEU A 526 20.18 2.27 8.03
C LEU A 526 19.59 3.34 8.95
N GLY A 527 19.40 4.57 8.46
CA GLY A 527 18.74 5.64 9.19
C GLY A 527 17.28 5.30 9.55
N ALA A 528 16.52 4.78 8.60
CA ALA A 528 15.15 4.34 8.84
C ALA A 528 15.09 3.18 9.85
N LEU A 529 15.95 2.18 9.69
CA LEU A 529 16.06 1.05 10.62
C LEU A 529 16.44 1.51 12.04
N ALA A 530 17.38 2.46 12.15
CA ALA A 530 17.80 3.02 13.45
C ALA A 530 16.63 3.74 14.15
N VAL A 531 15.80 4.48 13.40
CA VAL A 531 14.60 5.14 13.95
C VAL A 531 13.62 4.10 14.49
N VAL A 532 13.33 3.03 13.72
CA VAL A 532 12.43 1.97 14.16
C VAL A 532 12.98 1.24 15.38
N ALA A 533 14.26 0.85 15.35
CA ALA A 533 14.93 0.18 16.48
C ALA A 533 14.91 1.05 17.75
N SER A 534 15.20 2.35 17.61
CA SER A 534 15.14 3.31 18.74
C SER A 534 13.72 3.41 19.30
N GLY A 535 12.70 3.41 18.45
CA GLY A 535 11.30 3.39 18.87
C GLY A 535 10.94 2.14 19.67
N LEU A 536 11.37 0.96 19.21
CA LEU A 536 11.17 -0.33 19.89
C LEU A 536 11.88 -0.33 21.26
N LEU A 537 13.15 0.01 21.29
CA LEU A 537 13.95 0.06 22.53
C LEU A 537 13.33 1.02 23.55
N TRP A 538 12.90 2.20 23.11
CA TRP A 538 12.27 3.18 24.02
C TRP A 538 10.95 2.66 24.60
N LEU A 539 10.17 1.86 23.88
CA LEU A 539 8.96 1.24 24.44
C LEU A 539 9.28 0.19 25.50
N LEU A 540 10.36 -0.58 25.30
CA LEU A 540 10.79 -1.66 26.21
C LEU A 540 11.41 -1.12 27.50
N LEU A 541 12.07 0.04 27.46
CA LEU A 541 12.65 0.64 28.65
C LEU A 541 11.56 0.97 29.68
N PRO A 542 11.76 0.62 30.97
CA PRO A 542 10.84 1.01 32.02
C PRO A 542 10.72 2.55 32.03
N ALA A 543 9.52 3.06 32.26
CA ALA A 543 9.32 4.49 32.47
C ALA A 543 10.13 4.91 33.71
N GLY A 544 11.37 5.32 33.50
CA GLY A 544 12.22 5.84 34.52
C GLY A 544 11.48 6.99 35.21
N ARG A 545 11.46 6.98 36.55
CA ARG A 545 11.05 8.10 37.36
C ARG A 545 12.06 9.23 37.12
N PHE A 546 11.95 9.97 36.03
CA PHE A 546 12.47 11.33 35.97
C PHE A 546 11.60 12.15 36.92
N SER A 547 11.92 12.02 38.20
CA SER A 547 11.40 12.81 39.28
C SER A 547 11.61 14.29 38.96
N ARG A 548 10.53 15.02 38.97
CA ARG A 548 10.51 16.48 39.11
C ARG A 548 11.33 16.89 40.32
N SER A 549 12.61 17.17 40.13
CA SER A 549 13.46 17.87 41.11
C SER A 549 13.60 19.33 40.72
N SER A 550 12.47 20.05 40.69
CA SER A 550 12.49 21.51 40.50
C SER A 550 11.36 22.24 41.26
N HIS A 551 10.98 21.72 42.43
CA HIS A 551 10.04 22.46 43.31
C HIS A 551 10.40 22.30 44.80
N SER A 552 11.69 22.35 45.14
CA SER A 552 12.11 22.43 46.55
C SER A 552 13.15 23.52 46.84
N ARG A 553 13.22 24.57 45.99
CA ARG A 553 14.11 25.73 46.27
C ARG A 553 13.39 27.03 46.62
N THR A 554 12.07 27.02 46.79
CA THR A 554 11.30 28.21 47.17
C THR A 554 10.67 28.13 48.57
N ALA A 555 10.90 27.03 49.33
CA ALA A 555 10.37 26.89 50.68
C ALA A 555 11.43 27.15 51.78
N GLU A 556 12.73 27.21 51.46
CA GLU A 556 13.79 27.49 52.45
C GLU A 556 14.24 28.97 52.52
N GLU A 557 13.87 29.81 51.54
CA GLU A 557 14.18 31.24 51.56
C GLU A 557 13.15 32.11 52.29
N GLN A 558 12.01 31.54 52.74
CA GLN A 558 11.01 32.28 53.55
C GLN A 558 11.04 32.00 55.05
N ALA A 559 11.96 31.16 55.52
CA ALA A 559 12.10 30.86 56.98
C ALA A 559 13.23 31.62 57.68
N CYS A 560 13.93 32.54 56.99
CA CYS A 560 15.01 33.35 57.62
C CYS A 560 14.70 34.86 57.68
N ALA A 561 13.45 35.27 57.61
CA ALA A 561 13.06 36.67 57.78
C ALA A 561 11.83 36.77 58.68
N HIS A 562 12.05 36.40 60.00
CA HIS A 562 11.32 36.89 61.15
C HIS A 562 12.17 36.64 62.42
#